data_6dfa4e84f07e0077e3149a6d18bd8844
#
_entry.id   6dfa4e84f07e0077e3149a6d18bd8844
#
_cell.length_a   1.000
_cell.length_b   1.000
_cell.length_c   1.000
_cell.angle_alpha   90.00
_cell.angle_beta   90.00
_cell.angle_gamma   90.00
#
_symmetry.space_group_name_H-M   'P 1'
#
loop_
_entity.id
_entity.type
_entity.pdbx_description
1 polymer ?
#
loop_
_entity_poly.entity_id
_entity_poly.type
_entity_poly.pdbx_seq_one_letter_code
_entity_poly.pdbx_strand_id
1 'polypeptide(L)'
;MDSAGERFEAIRAALADRNNVLPVKELCELAGVSRSGYYSWTSSQRARELREEQDLAAFATILDAYRFRGYAKGVRGIHMRLLHMGIRMNVKKIRRLMRKYNLSCPIRKPNPYRRLQKSIRMGTAAENLISREFESRGPRTVLLTDITYIPLNGAFCYLSTILDACTKQVLAYAMSESLEVDFVLETVEQHGVSLNKETVIHSDQGAHYTSLKFIQLVESRELHRSMSRRGNCWDNAPQESFFGHMKDELAGEKMPGWTSFAEAKASVDRWMEYYNHDRCQWDLAKLSPNEYYRYITTGEYPDGMLPPWVK
;
A
#
# COMPACT_ATOMS: atom_id res chain seq x y z
N MET A 1 18.16 17.12 28.13
CA MET A 1 17.54 17.28 29.48
C MET A 1 16.82 15.98 29.78
N ASP A 2 17.21 15.31 30.85
CA ASP A 2 16.60 14.04 31.24
C ASP A 2 15.15 14.26 31.67
N SER A 3 14.27 13.36 31.23
CA SER A 3 12.87 13.41 31.61
C SER A 3 12.69 13.20 33.12
N ALA A 4 11.57 13.67 33.69
CA ALA A 4 11.29 13.44 35.11
C ALA A 4 11.29 11.94 35.46
N GLY A 5 10.91 11.07 34.54
CA GLY A 5 10.96 9.63 34.70
C GLY A 5 12.38 9.08 34.84
N GLU A 6 13.32 9.53 33.99
CA GLU A 6 14.73 9.15 34.07
C GLU A 6 15.37 9.58 35.39
N ARG A 7 15.01 10.78 35.88
CA ARG A 7 15.47 11.27 37.19
C ARG A 7 14.91 10.43 38.34
N PHE A 8 13.65 10.02 38.29
CA PHE A 8 13.08 9.12 39.30
C PHE A 8 13.72 7.75 39.25
N GLU A 9 14.08 7.24 38.08
CA GLU A 9 14.81 5.99 37.93
C GLU A 9 16.20 6.09 38.57
N ALA A 10 16.93 7.19 38.34
CA ALA A 10 18.22 7.43 38.96
C ALA A 10 18.12 7.49 40.49
N ILE A 11 17.09 8.15 41.05
CA ILE A 11 16.83 8.15 42.50
C ILE A 11 16.59 6.72 43.01
N ARG A 12 15.78 5.92 42.30
CA ARG A 12 15.52 4.53 42.67
C ARG A 12 16.79 3.68 42.68
N ALA A 13 17.63 3.84 41.66
CA ALA A 13 18.91 3.17 41.54
C ALA A 13 19.85 3.56 42.68
N ALA A 14 19.94 4.86 43.00
CA ALA A 14 20.73 5.35 44.14
C ALA A 14 20.25 4.77 45.49
N LEU A 15 18.93 4.69 45.71
CA LEU A 15 18.37 4.10 46.94
C LEU A 15 18.61 2.58 47.05
N ALA A 16 18.79 1.88 45.93
CA ALA A 16 19.13 0.47 45.89
C ALA A 16 20.64 0.19 46.14
N ASP A 17 21.48 1.20 45.99
CA ASP A 17 22.91 1.09 46.25
C ASP A 17 23.16 1.01 47.77
N ARG A 18 23.88 -0.05 48.21
CA ARG A 18 24.25 -0.29 49.62
C ARG A 18 25.12 0.83 50.21
N ASN A 19 25.85 1.59 49.40
CA ASN A 19 26.71 2.68 49.83
C ASN A 19 25.98 4.02 49.93
N ASN A 20 24.71 4.07 49.56
CA ASN A 20 23.93 5.30 49.61
C ASN A 20 23.57 5.67 51.05
N VAL A 21 23.96 6.88 51.45
CA VAL A 21 23.63 7.47 52.76
C VAL A 21 22.57 8.57 52.67
N LEU A 22 22.18 8.96 51.45
CA LEU A 22 21.26 10.06 51.21
C LEU A 22 19.79 9.61 51.29
N PRO A 23 18.96 10.30 52.08
CA PRO A 23 17.53 10.03 52.11
C PRO A 23 16.81 10.50 50.83
N VAL A 24 15.60 9.95 50.57
CA VAL A 24 14.77 10.29 49.40
C VAL A 24 14.61 11.81 49.24
N LYS A 25 14.52 12.57 50.35
CA LYS A 25 14.34 14.03 50.27
C LYS A 25 15.52 14.69 49.57
N GLU A 26 16.73 14.38 49.97
CA GLU A 26 17.94 14.99 49.40
C GLU A 26 18.20 14.53 47.98
N LEU A 27 17.96 13.27 47.65
CA LEU A 27 18.04 12.77 46.27
C LEU A 27 17.04 13.46 45.37
N CYS A 28 15.80 13.72 45.81
CA CYS A 28 14.83 14.47 45.04
C CYS A 28 15.24 15.94 44.82
N GLU A 29 15.80 16.58 45.84
CA GLU A 29 16.34 17.95 45.76
C GLU A 29 17.50 18.03 44.76
N LEU A 30 18.44 17.10 44.82
CA LEU A 30 19.58 17.00 43.88
C LEU A 30 19.12 16.75 42.45
N ALA A 31 18.13 15.88 42.25
CA ALA A 31 17.58 15.58 40.94
C ALA A 31 16.60 16.66 40.43
N GLY A 32 16.25 17.65 41.24
CA GLY A 32 15.33 18.73 40.86
C GLY A 32 13.89 18.23 40.58
N VAL A 33 13.41 17.28 41.41
CA VAL A 33 12.06 16.70 41.32
C VAL A 33 11.34 16.72 42.68
N SER A 34 9.99 16.69 42.65
CA SER A 34 9.24 16.66 43.91
C SER A 34 9.18 15.26 44.54
N ARG A 35 9.22 15.16 45.85
CA ARG A 35 9.03 13.89 46.57
C ARG A 35 7.68 13.23 46.29
N SER A 36 6.61 14.01 46.24
CA SER A 36 5.29 13.51 45.89
C SER A 36 5.26 12.91 44.48
N GLY A 37 5.95 13.54 43.52
CA GLY A 37 6.15 13.00 42.16
C GLY A 37 6.87 11.67 42.17
N TYR A 38 7.96 11.54 42.97
CA TYR A 38 8.71 10.28 43.11
C TYR A 38 7.83 9.16 43.68
N TYR A 39 7.12 9.40 44.77
CA TYR A 39 6.25 8.37 45.37
C TYR A 39 5.07 8.01 44.46
N SER A 40 4.45 8.97 43.77
CA SER A 40 3.42 8.70 42.75
C SER A 40 4.00 7.87 41.62
N TRP A 41 5.21 8.18 41.15
CA TRP A 41 5.89 7.40 40.11
C TRP A 41 6.21 5.98 40.59
N THR A 42 6.69 5.79 41.81
CA THR A 42 6.98 4.47 42.41
C THR A 42 5.70 3.64 42.55
N SER A 43 4.62 4.21 43.11
CA SER A 43 3.34 3.51 43.27
C SER A 43 2.69 3.11 41.93
N SER A 44 2.99 3.82 40.87
CA SER A 44 2.50 3.50 39.51
C SER A 44 3.39 2.52 38.74
N GLN A 45 4.46 1.98 39.35
CA GLN A 45 5.41 1.08 38.68
C GLN A 45 4.71 -0.13 38.04
N ARG A 46 3.90 -0.84 38.86
CA ARG A 46 3.17 -2.02 38.37
C ARG A 46 2.26 -1.71 37.18
N ALA A 47 1.61 -0.53 37.19
CA ALA A 47 0.75 -0.10 36.08
C ALA A 47 1.57 0.22 34.82
N ARG A 48 2.80 0.72 34.96
CA ARG A 48 3.69 0.95 33.81
C ARG A 48 4.19 -0.37 33.23
N GLU A 49 4.61 -1.30 34.07
CA GLU A 49 5.05 -2.64 33.65
C GLU A 49 3.93 -3.37 32.87
N LEU A 50 2.71 -3.36 33.40
CA LEU A 50 1.54 -3.96 32.73
C LEU A 50 1.24 -3.30 31.37
N ARG A 51 1.36 -1.98 31.28
CA ARG A 51 1.21 -1.27 30.01
C ARG A 51 2.29 -1.64 29.02
N GLU A 52 3.53 -1.82 29.49
CA GLU A 52 4.64 -2.24 28.63
C GLU A 52 4.43 -3.67 28.10
N GLU A 53 4.02 -4.59 28.96
CA GLU A 53 3.65 -5.97 28.57
C GLU A 53 2.53 -5.97 27.52
N GLN A 54 1.49 -5.17 27.73
CA GLN A 54 0.39 -5.00 26.76
C GLN A 54 0.83 -4.35 25.47
N ASP A 55 1.73 -3.39 25.53
CA ASP A 55 2.30 -2.73 24.36
C ASP A 55 3.16 -3.70 23.54
N LEU A 56 3.99 -4.52 24.20
CA LEU A 56 4.80 -5.55 23.55
C LEU A 56 3.93 -6.62 22.88
N ALA A 57 2.91 -7.12 23.56
CA ALA A 57 1.96 -8.08 22.97
C ALA A 57 1.24 -7.49 21.75
N ALA A 58 0.77 -6.25 21.85
CA ALA A 58 0.14 -5.55 20.73
C ALA A 58 1.13 -5.29 19.59
N PHE A 59 2.39 -5.01 19.90
CA PHE A 59 3.44 -4.79 18.90
C PHE A 59 3.81 -6.09 18.16
N ALA A 60 3.84 -7.23 18.84
CA ALA A 60 4.04 -8.53 18.18
C ALA A 60 2.98 -8.77 17.10
N THR A 61 1.71 -8.51 17.43
CA THR A 61 0.61 -8.60 16.46
C THR A 61 0.76 -7.62 15.27
N ILE A 62 1.24 -6.40 15.54
CA ILE A 62 1.57 -5.42 14.49
C ILE A 62 2.69 -5.95 13.60
N LEU A 63 3.69 -6.60 14.18
CA LEU A 63 4.85 -7.12 13.44
C LEU A 63 4.46 -8.29 12.53
N ASP A 64 3.56 -9.16 12.94
CA ASP A 64 2.99 -10.23 12.11
C ASP A 64 2.22 -9.64 10.91
N ALA A 65 1.37 -8.66 11.17
CA ALA A 65 0.66 -7.96 10.10
C ALA A 65 1.61 -7.22 9.14
N TYR A 66 2.68 -6.63 9.67
CA TYR A 66 3.71 -5.94 8.87
C TYR A 66 4.44 -6.90 7.93
N ARG A 67 4.86 -8.08 8.44
CA ARG A 67 5.66 -9.08 7.71
C ARG A 67 4.86 -9.92 6.72
N PHE A 68 3.54 -9.85 6.77
CA PHE A 68 2.68 -10.68 5.93
C PHE A 68 3.03 -10.58 4.44
N ARG A 69 3.27 -11.72 3.79
CA ARG A 69 3.71 -11.85 2.38
C ARG A 69 5.06 -11.17 2.07
N GLY A 70 5.83 -10.73 3.07
CA GLY A 70 7.15 -10.12 2.87
C GLY A 70 7.15 -8.67 2.37
N TYR A 71 5.99 -8.10 2.04
CA TYR A 71 5.89 -6.71 1.57
C TYR A 71 5.66 -5.76 2.74
N ALA A 72 6.51 -4.72 2.82
CA ALA A 72 6.45 -3.72 3.87
C ALA A 72 5.14 -2.91 3.82
N LYS A 73 4.53 -2.69 4.98
CA LYS A 73 3.24 -2.02 5.10
C LYS A 73 3.34 -0.80 6.00
N GLY A 74 2.76 0.31 5.56
CA GLY A 74 2.54 1.48 6.44
C GLY A 74 1.40 1.25 7.42
N VAL A 75 1.18 2.22 8.30
CA VAL A 75 0.14 2.18 9.36
C VAL A 75 -1.24 1.76 8.85
N ARG A 76 -1.67 2.28 7.69
CA ARG A 76 -2.97 1.92 7.09
C ARG A 76 -3.01 0.48 6.59
N GLY A 77 -1.94 0.01 5.94
CA GLY A 77 -1.82 -1.38 5.48
C GLY A 77 -1.85 -2.37 6.64
N ILE A 78 -1.12 -2.07 7.73
CA ILE A 78 -1.15 -2.86 8.97
C ILE A 78 -2.57 -2.89 9.56
N HIS A 79 -3.25 -1.74 9.65
CA HIS A 79 -4.61 -1.67 10.17
C HIS A 79 -5.58 -2.54 9.36
N MET A 80 -5.53 -2.46 8.03
CA MET A 80 -6.38 -3.29 7.16
C MET A 80 -6.07 -4.78 7.34
N ARG A 81 -4.78 -5.15 7.41
CA ARG A 81 -4.40 -6.55 7.65
C ARG A 81 -4.88 -7.07 9.02
N LEU A 82 -4.82 -6.25 10.06
CA LEU A 82 -5.36 -6.61 11.37
C LEU A 82 -6.87 -6.85 11.33
N LEU A 83 -7.63 -6.05 10.56
CA LEU A 83 -9.06 -6.30 10.35
C LEU A 83 -9.32 -7.65 9.68
N HIS A 84 -8.50 -8.06 8.71
CA HIS A 84 -8.55 -9.38 8.08
C HIS A 84 -8.21 -10.53 9.05
N MET A 85 -7.43 -10.24 10.09
CA MET A 85 -7.15 -11.19 11.18
C MET A 85 -8.23 -11.19 12.27
N GLY A 86 -9.35 -10.46 12.07
CA GLY A 86 -10.38 -10.29 13.09
C GLY A 86 -9.94 -9.39 14.26
N ILE A 87 -8.83 -8.67 14.14
CA ILE A 87 -8.26 -7.87 15.23
C ILE A 87 -8.53 -6.39 15.03
N ARG A 88 -9.24 -5.79 15.98
CA ARG A 88 -9.52 -4.35 15.98
C ARG A 88 -8.46 -3.59 16.78
N MET A 89 -7.66 -2.80 16.08
CA MET A 89 -6.66 -1.92 16.71
C MET A 89 -6.73 -0.53 16.09
N ASN A 90 -6.83 0.50 16.95
CA ASN A 90 -6.92 1.89 16.50
C ASN A 90 -5.63 2.31 15.77
N VAL A 91 -5.79 3.00 14.63
CA VAL A 91 -4.70 3.54 13.80
C VAL A 91 -3.72 4.41 14.60
N LYS A 92 -4.22 5.17 15.61
CA LYS A 92 -3.37 5.97 16.51
C LYS A 92 -2.48 5.07 17.38
N LYS A 93 -3.03 3.93 17.91
CA LYS A 93 -2.26 2.96 18.69
C LYS A 93 -1.17 2.30 17.82
N ILE A 94 -1.51 1.86 16.61
CA ILE A 94 -0.55 1.28 15.65
C ILE A 94 0.60 2.26 15.42
N ARG A 95 0.30 3.53 15.07
CA ARG A 95 1.32 4.56 14.82
C ARG A 95 2.21 4.82 16.03
N ARG A 96 1.62 4.85 17.24
CA ARG A 96 2.37 5.04 18.48
C ARG A 96 3.34 3.89 18.73
N LEU A 97 2.89 2.63 18.60
CA LEU A 97 3.70 1.45 18.81
C LEU A 97 4.80 1.29 17.76
N MET A 98 4.49 1.53 16.47
CA MET A 98 5.52 1.54 15.43
C MET A 98 6.63 2.56 15.75
N ARG A 99 6.26 3.76 16.22
CA ARG A 99 7.26 4.78 16.62
C ARG A 99 8.04 4.35 17.84
N LYS A 100 7.36 3.80 18.88
CA LYS A 100 7.96 3.38 20.13
C LYS A 100 9.02 2.29 19.93
N TYR A 101 8.76 1.35 19.03
CA TYR A 101 9.64 0.21 18.75
C TYR A 101 10.40 0.35 17.42
N ASN A 102 10.56 1.57 16.92
CA ASN A 102 11.35 1.91 15.73
C ASN A 102 11.00 1.11 14.46
N LEU A 103 9.74 0.70 14.30
CA LEU A 103 9.26 0.06 13.09
C LEU A 103 8.87 1.13 12.05
N SER A 104 9.62 1.21 10.96
CA SER A 104 9.33 2.11 9.84
C SER A 104 8.95 1.34 8.58
N CYS A 105 8.15 1.97 7.72
CA CYS A 105 7.87 1.44 6.39
C CYS A 105 8.87 2.07 5.41
N PRO A 106 9.69 1.28 4.72
CA PRO A 106 10.71 1.79 3.79
C PRO A 106 10.11 2.30 2.47
N ILE A 107 8.83 2.03 2.21
CA ILE A 107 8.16 2.45 0.98
C ILE A 107 8.19 3.98 0.88
N ARG A 108 8.63 4.48 -0.28
CA ARG A 108 8.79 5.89 -0.59
C ARG A 108 7.51 6.69 -0.31
N LYS A 109 7.62 7.74 0.49
CA LYS A 109 6.52 8.70 0.67
C LYS A 109 6.32 9.49 -0.63
N PRO A 110 5.06 9.65 -1.12
CA PRO A 110 4.82 10.48 -2.30
C PRO A 110 5.31 11.90 -2.06
N ASN A 111 6.08 12.45 -3.02
CA ASN A 111 6.56 13.81 -2.95
C ASN A 111 5.38 14.80 -3.02
N PRO A 112 5.13 15.62 -1.98
CA PRO A 112 4.00 16.56 -1.98
C PRO A 112 4.08 17.59 -3.11
N TYR A 113 5.30 17.95 -3.56
CA TYR A 113 5.49 18.86 -4.68
C TYR A 113 5.05 18.26 -6.03
N ARG A 114 5.11 16.95 -6.22
CA ARG A 114 4.54 16.30 -7.41
C ARG A 114 3.02 16.48 -7.51
N ARG A 115 2.31 16.45 -6.38
CA ARG A 115 0.87 16.72 -6.33
C ARG A 115 0.58 18.18 -6.70
N LEU A 116 1.37 19.14 -6.20
CA LEU A 116 1.21 20.54 -6.50
C LEU A 116 1.53 20.83 -7.99
N GLN A 117 2.64 20.33 -8.52
CA GLN A 117 2.97 20.44 -9.94
C GLN A 117 1.90 19.78 -10.84
N LYS A 118 1.33 18.67 -10.39
CA LYS A 118 0.25 18.00 -11.09
C LYS A 118 -1.03 18.86 -11.11
N SER A 119 -1.39 19.51 -9.98
CA SER A 119 -2.55 20.39 -9.90
C SER A 119 -2.36 21.70 -10.70
N ILE A 120 -1.16 22.26 -10.79
CA ILE A 120 -0.87 23.45 -11.60
C ILE A 120 -0.98 23.15 -13.10
N ARG A 121 -0.53 21.97 -13.56
CA ARG A 121 -0.71 21.53 -14.95
C ARG A 121 -2.16 21.27 -15.32
N MET A 122 -3.07 21.05 -14.34
CA MET A 122 -4.51 20.83 -14.57
C MET A 122 -5.26 22.06 -15.08
N GLY A 123 -4.79 23.26 -14.80
CA GLY A 123 -5.46 24.50 -15.21
C GLY A 123 -5.47 24.80 -16.71
N THR A 124 -4.79 23.99 -17.55
CA THR A 124 -4.61 24.23 -18.98
C THR A 124 -5.15 23.13 -19.91
N ALA A 125 -5.86 22.11 -19.42
CA ALA A 125 -6.33 20.99 -20.22
C ALA A 125 -7.83 21.09 -20.54
N ALA A 126 -8.18 20.89 -21.84
CA ALA A 126 -9.53 20.85 -22.37
C ALA A 126 -10.37 19.69 -21.80
N GLU A 127 -11.71 19.88 -21.81
CA GLU A 127 -12.72 18.95 -21.25
C GLU A 127 -12.53 17.49 -21.66
N ASN A 128 -12.54 16.62 -20.65
CA ASN A 128 -12.41 15.19 -20.78
C ASN A 128 -13.80 14.54 -20.88
N LEU A 129 -14.11 13.88 -21.99
CA LEU A 129 -15.41 13.22 -22.24
C LEU A 129 -15.58 11.92 -21.43
N ILE A 130 -14.51 11.41 -20.83
CA ILE A 130 -14.58 10.34 -19.83
C ILE A 130 -14.38 10.99 -18.47
N SER A 131 -15.33 11.86 -18.09
CA SER A 131 -15.36 12.49 -16.80
C SER A 131 -15.30 11.44 -15.70
N ARG A 132 -14.18 11.33 -14.96
CA ARG A 132 -13.97 10.78 -13.61
C ARG A 132 -14.96 9.73 -13.05
N GLU A 133 -15.88 9.25 -13.86
CA GLU A 133 -16.94 8.29 -13.51
C GLU A 133 -16.54 6.83 -13.74
N PHE A 134 -15.25 6.54 -13.89
CA PHE A 134 -14.76 5.17 -14.06
C PHE A 134 -15.24 4.23 -12.94
N GLU A 135 -15.29 4.75 -11.70
CA GLU A 135 -15.71 3.98 -10.53
C GLU A 135 -17.23 3.79 -10.46
N SER A 136 -18.01 4.69 -11.07
CA SER A 136 -19.48 4.65 -11.02
C SER A 136 -20.10 3.70 -12.06
N ARG A 137 -19.35 3.30 -13.09
CA ARG A 137 -19.86 2.44 -14.18
C ARG A 137 -19.93 0.96 -13.85
N GLY A 138 -19.42 0.54 -12.68
CA GLY A 138 -19.41 -0.84 -12.23
C GLY A 138 -18.23 -1.67 -12.77
N PRO A 139 -18.08 -2.91 -12.27
CA PRO A 139 -16.95 -3.77 -12.63
C PRO A 139 -17.01 -4.20 -14.09
N ARG A 140 -15.86 -4.39 -14.71
CA ARG A 140 -15.68 -4.86 -16.10
C ARG A 140 -16.22 -3.93 -17.17
N THR A 141 -16.63 -2.71 -16.84
CA THR A 141 -17.15 -1.75 -17.84
C THR A 141 -16.03 -0.93 -18.47
N VAL A 142 -15.01 -0.55 -17.68
CA VAL A 142 -13.85 0.19 -18.19
C VAL A 142 -12.57 -0.55 -17.78
N LEU A 143 -11.81 -0.95 -18.78
CA LEU A 143 -10.50 -1.59 -18.62
C LEU A 143 -9.42 -0.59 -19.01
N LEU A 144 -8.42 -0.46 -18.16
CA LEU A 144 -7.24 0.38 -18.41
C LEU A 144 -6.09 -0.53 -18.83
N THR A 145 -5.41 -0.17 -19.91
CA THR A 145 -4.20 -0.89 -20.35
C THR A 145 -3.04 0.09 -20.51
N ASP A 146 -1.86 -0.34 -20.10
CA ASP A 146 -0.64 0.45 -20.18
C ASP A 146 0.61 -0.45 -20.08
N ILE A 147 1.75 0.09 -20.51
CA ILE A 147 3.05 -0.58 -20.45
C ILE A 147 3.96 0.15 -19.49
N THR A 148 4.66 -0.61 -18.66
CA THR A 148 5.72 -0.06 -17.81
C THR A 148 7.06 -0.73 -18.05
N TYR A 149 8.13 0.04 -17.84
CA TYR A 149 9.51 -0.39 -17.97
C TYR A 149 10.03 -0.85 -16.59
N ILE A 150 10.64 -2.02 -16.55
CA ILE A 150 11.23 -2.62 -15.36
C ILE A 150 12.74 -2.76 -15.60
N PRO A 151 13.60 -2.10 -14.80
CA PRO A 151 15.05 -2.22 -14.95
C PRO A 151 15.53 -3.65 -14.69
N LEU A 152 16.39 -4.16 -15.59
CA LEU A 152 16.98 -5.49 -15.51
C LEU A 152 18.40 -5.46 -16.08
N ASN A 153 19.43 -5.70 -15.26
CA ASN A 153 20.84 -5.82 -15.69
C ASN A 153 21.33 -4.70 -16.61
N GLY A 154 21.03 -3.43 -16.30
CA GLY A 154 21.44 -2.30 -17.13
C GLY A 154 20.61 -2.09 -18.41
N ALA A 155 19.62 -2.97 -18.65
CA ALA A 155 18.61 -2.88 -19.69
C ALA A 155 17.19 -2.75 -19.08
N PHE A 156 16.17 -3.02 -19.88
CA PHE A 156 14.78 -3.04 -19.43
C PHE A 156 14.07 -4.29 -19.91
N CYS A 157 13.18 -4.81 -19.10
CA CYS A 157 12.05 -5.62 -19.56
C CYS A 157 10.75 -4.82 -19.42
N TYR A 158 9.70 -5.29 -20.04
CA TYR A 158 8.46 -4.58 -20.24
C TYR A 158 7.33 -5.39 -19.63
N LEU A 159 6.39 -4.69 -19.01
CA LEU A 159 5.18 -5.28 -18.44
C LEU A 159 3.96 -4.55 -19.00
N SER A 160 3.11 -5.28 -19.69
CA SER A 160 1.77 -4.84 -20.13
C SER A 160 0.74 -5.37 -19.13
N THR A 161 -0.28 -4.58 -18.79
CA THR A 161 -1.34 -4.98 -17.87
C THR A 161 -2.70 -4.50 -18.34
N ILE A 162 -3.74 -5.25 -17.97
CA ILE A 162 -5.14 -4.83 -18.04
C ILE A 162 -5.69 -4.73 -16.63
N LEU A 163 -6.10 -3.54 -16.23
CA LEU A 163 -6.65 -3.20 -14.94
C LEU A 163 -8.13 -2.83 -15.05
N ASP A 164 -8.99 -3.44 -14.24
CA ASP A 164 -10.37 -2.97 -14.10
C ASP A 164 -10.41 -1.63 -13.35
N ALA A 165 -10.92 -0.60 -13.97
CA ALA A 165 -10.95 0.74 -13.40
C ALA A 165 -11.80 0.84 -12.12
N CYS A 166 -12.86 0.04 -11.99
CA CYS A 166 -13.75 0.01 -10.84
C CYS A 166 -13.13 -0.74 -9.66
N THR A 167 -12.75 -2.00 -9.87
CA THR A 167 -12.29 -2.89 -8.80
C THR A 167 -10.80 -2.82 -8.53
N LYS A 168 -10.04 -2.19 -9.43
CA LYS A 168 -8.57 -2.17 -9.43
C LYS A 168 -7.95 -3.57 -9.59
N GLN A 169 -8.72 -4.60 -10.01
CA GLN A 169 -8.16 -5.91 -10.30
C GLN A 169 -7.25 -5.86 -11.53
N VAL A 170 -6.10 -6.51 -11.43
CA VAL A 170 -5.30 -6.87 -12.62
C VAL A 170 -5.94 -8.11 -13.22
N LEU A 171 -6.53 -7.96 -14.42
CA LEU A 171 -7.25 -9.02 -15.11
C LEU A 171 -6.33 -9.89 -15.95
N ALA A 172 -5.30 -9.25 -16.52
CA ALA A 172 -4.26 -9.91 -17.30
C ALA A 172 -2.97 -9.08 -17.26
N TYR A 173 -1.86 -9.74 -17.49
CA TYR A 173 -0.55 -9.09 -17.68
C TYR A 173 0.38 -10.01 -18.47
N ALA A 174 1.28 -9.40 -19.22
CA ALA A 174 2.37 -10.10 -19.91
C ALA A 174 3.68 -9.36 -19.71
N MET A 175 4.78 -10.10 -19.60
CA MET A 175 6.13 -9.56 -19.53
C MET A 175 6.93 -9.97 -20.76
N SER A 176 7.77 -9.06 -21.28
CA SER A 176 8.64 -9.31 -22.42
C SER A 176 10.00 -8.63 -22.26
N GLU A 177 11.04 -9.20 -22.85
CA GLU A 177 12.34 -8.56 -23.01
C GLU A 177 12.36 -7.65 -24.24
N SER A 178 11.37 -7.77 -25.14
CA SER A 178 11.19 -6.93 -26.33
C SER A 178 9.97 -6.04 -26.22
N LEU A 179 10.10 -4.80 -26.70
CA LEU A 179 9.00 -3.81 -26.74
C LEU A 179 8.18 -3.95 -28.05
N GLU A 180 7.90 -5.14 -28.48
CA GLU A 180 7.06 -5.42 -29.65
C GLU A 180 5.56 -5.43 -29.29
N VAL A 181 4.71 -5.33 -30.29
CA VAL A 181 3.24 -5.29 -30.07
C VAL A 181 2.71 -6.61 -29.53
N ASP A 182 3.36 -7.72 -29.86
CA ASP A 182 2.83 -9.06 -29.63
C ASP A 182 2.58 -9.37 -28.14
N PHE A 183 3.42 -8.90 -27.19
CA PHE A 183 3.15 -9.11 -25.75
C PHE A 183 1.95 -8.28 -25.22
N VAL A 184 1.63 -7.16 -25.88
CA VAL A 184 0.42 -6.37 -25.58
C VAL A 184 -0.83 -7.11 -26.08
N LEU A 185 -0.73 -7.74 -27.26
CA LEU A 185 -1.81 -8.58 -27.80
C LEU A 185 -2.05 -9.79 -26.90
N GLU A 186 -0.97 -10.46 -26.47
CA GLU A 186 -1.03 -11.55 -25.48
C GLU A 186 -1.78 -11.14 -24.22
N THR A 187 -1.52 -9.93 -23.69
CA THR A 187 -2.22 -9.40 -22.52
C THR A 187 -3.73 -9.31 -22.75
N VAL A 188 -4.15 -8.88 -23.95
CA VAL A 188 -5.58 -8.79 -24.31
C VAL A 188 -6.19 -10.17 -24.52
N GLU A 189 -5.44 -11.15 -25.01
CA GLU A 189 -5.90 -12.50 -25.22
C GLU A 189 -6.07 -13.29 -23.94
N GLN A 190 -5.17 -13.07 -22.97
CA GLN A 190 -5.13 -13.79 -21.69
C GLN A 190 -6.21 -13.36 -20.69
N HIS A 191 -6.92 -12.25 -20.90
CA HIS A 191 -7.80 -11.72 -19.83
C HIS A 191 -8.93 -12.65 -19.38
N GLY A 192 -9.19 -13.79 -20.04
CA GLY A 192 -10.03 -14.91 -19.57
C GLY A 192 -11.39 -14.58 -18.93
N VAL A 193 -11.74 -13.30 -18.87
CA VAL A 193 -12.91 -12.77 -18.18
C VAL A 193 -14.01 -12.56 -19.20
N SER A 194 -15.23 -12.99 -18.86
CA SER A 194 -16.42 -12.65 -19.64
C SER A 194 -16.63 -11.14 -19.58
N LEU A 195 -16.39 -10.45 -20.68
CA LEU A 195 -16.65 -9.03 -20.84
C LEU A 195 -18.02 -8.85 -21.53
N ASN A 196 -18.68 -7.76 -21.22
CA ASN A 196 -19.91 -7.44 -21.93
C ASN A 196 -19.60 -6.59 -23.17
N LYS A 197 -20.56 -6.50 -24.10
CA LYS A 197 -20.39 -5.77 -25.36
C LYS A 197 -20.19 -4.26 -25.19
N GLU A 198 -20.44 -3.71 -24.00
CA GLU A 198 -20.27 -2.30 -23.67
C GLU A 198 -18.93 -2.02 -23.01
N THR A 199 -18.07 -3.04 -22.83
CA THR A 199 -16.77 -2.86 -22.19
C THR A 199 -15.86 -1.99 -23.03
N VAL A 200 -15.32 -0.96 -22.39
CA VAL A 200 -14.37 -0.02 -22.99
C VAL A 200 -12.96 -0.37 -22.56
N ILE A 201 -12.05 -0.59 -23.52
CA ILE A 201 -10.62 -0.66 -23.24
C ILE A 201 -9.99 0.72 -23.50
N HIS A 202 -9.39 1.29 -22.47
CA HIS A 202 -8.78 2.62 -22.50
C HIS A 202 -7.26 2.53 -22.40
N SER A 203 -6.56 3.20 -23.31
CA SER A 203 -5.10 3.25 -23.37
C SER A 203 -4.60 4.67 -23.57
N ASP A 204 -3.30 4.86 -23.48
CA ASP A 204 -2.65 6.05 -24.02
C ASP A 204 -2.57 6.00 -25.57
N GLN A 205 -1.93 7.02 -26.18
CA GLN A 205 -1.71 7.08 -27.61
C GLN A 205 -0.37 6.45 -28.04
N GLY A 206 0.14 5.50 -27.28
CA GLY A 206 1.38 4.78 -27.60
C GLY A 206 1.29 4.01 -28.92
N ALA A 207 2.45 3.81 -29.57
CA ALA A 207 2.52 3.12 -30.85
C ALA A 207 1.92 1.70 -30.84
N HIS A 208 2.00 1.01 -29.69
CA HIS A 208 1.43 -0.32 -29.50
C HIS A 208 -0.10 -0.30 -29.63
N TYR A 209 -0.76 0.69 -29.02
CA TYR A 209 -2.22 0.82 -28.98
C TYR A 209 -2.83 1.47 -30.23
N THR A 210 -1.98 2.08 -31.07
CA THR A 210 -2.38 2.62 -32.39
C THR A 210 -2.06 1.66 -33.55
N SER A 211 -1.41 0.52 -33.25
CA SER A 211 -1.09 -0.49 -34.25
C SER A 211 -2.35 -1.15 -34.83
N LEU A 212 -2.33 -1.49 -36.12
CA LEU A 212 -3.43 -2.19 -36.79
C LEU A 212 -3.75 -3.54 -36.10
N LYS A 213 -2.73 -4.27 -35.65
CA LYS A 213 -2.89 -5.55 -34.95
C LYS A 213 -3.72 -5.38 -33.66
N PHE A 214 -3.41 -4.36 -32.84
CA PHE A 214 -4.15 -4.09 -31.62
C PHE A 214 -5.59 -3.67 -31.89
N ILE A 215 -5.80 -2.81 -32.89
CA ILE A 215 -7.13 -2.36 -33.31
C ILE A 215 -7.99 -3.56 -33.73
N GLN A 216 -7.49 -4.41 -34.62
CA GLN A 216 -8.19 -5.59 -35.09
C GLN A 216 -8.51 -6.58 -33.98
N LEU A 217 -7.59 -6.78 -33.05
CA LEU A 217 -7.79 -7.67 -31.88
C LEU A 217 -8.93 -7.15 -30.99
N VAL A 218 -8.91 -5.86 -30.62
CA VAL A 218 -9.94 -5.26 -29.77
C VAL A 218 -11.32 -5.30 -30.44
N GLU A 219 -11.39 -5.02 -31.73
CA GLU A 219 -12.62 -5.10 -32.55
C GLU A 219 -13.12 -6.56 -32.63
N SER A 220 -12.23 -7.54 -32.83
CA SER A 220 -12.61 -8.96 -32.89
C SER A 220 -13.17 -9.49 -31.57
N ARG A 221 -12.84 -8.84 -30.44
CA ARG A 221 -13.36 -9.13 -29.11
C ARG A 221 -14.62 -8.33 -28.77
N GLU A 222 -15.18 -7.59 -29.73
CA GLU A 222 -16.35 -6.72 -29.53
C GLU A 222 -16.17 -5.65 -28.43
N LEU A 223 -14.92 -5.20 -28.18
CA LEU A 223 -14.61 -4.17 -27.20
C LEU A 223 -14.61 -2.77 -27.82
N HIS A 224 -15.05 -1.79 -27.06
CA HIS A 224 -14.97 -0.39 -27.49
C HIS A 224 -13.60 0.21 -27.13
N ARG A 225 -12.95 0.84 -28.10
CA ARG A 225 -11.70 1.55 -27.87
C ARG A 225 -11.93 2.95 -27.35
N SER A 226 -11.16 3.33 -26.36
CA SER A 226 -11.01 4.70 -25.88
C SER A 226 -9.53 5.04 -25.72
N MET A 227 -9.15 6.27 -26.00
CA MET A 227 -7.77 6.71 -25.87
C MET A 227 -7.71 8.03 -25.13
N SER A 228 -6.70 8.15 -24.25
CA SER A 228 -6.38 9.42 -23.58
C SER A 228 -6.09 10.50 -24.62
N ARG A 229 -6.47 11.74 -24.36
CA ARG A 229 -6.05 12.87 -25.19
C ARG A 229 -4.55 13.09 -25.07
N ARG A 230 -3.92 13.53 -26.14
CA ARG A 230 -2.47 13.77 -26.19
C ARG A 230 -2.03 14.69 -25.04
N GLY A 231 -1.15 14.19 -24.17
CA GLY A 231 -0.64 14.93 -23.02
C GLY A 231 -1.54 14.95 -21.77
N ASN A 232 -2.68 14.22 -21.77
CA ASN A 232 -3.56 14.15 -20.63
C ASN A 232 -3.36 12.85 -19.83
N CYS A 233 -2.45 12.89 -18.85
CA CYS A 233 -2.13 11.74 -17.99
C CYS A 233 -3.21 11.40 -16.93
N TRP A 234 -4.35 12.11 -16.92
CA TRP A 234 -5.41 11.92 -15.92
C TRP A 234 -6.28 10.71 -16.17
N ASP A 235 -6.43 10.38 -17.44
CA ASP A 235 -7.29 9.28 -17.86
C ASP A 235 -6.67 7.92 -17.53
N ASN A 236 -5.34 7.88 -17.26
CA ASN A 236 -4.61 6.68 -16.88
C ASN A 236 -4.03 6.73 -15.43
N ALA A 237 -4.51 7.67 -14.59
CA ALA A 237 -4.01 7.84 -13.24
C ALA A 237 -4.09 6.58 -12.34
N PRO A 238 -5.13 5.71 -12.44
CA PRO A 238 -5.15 4.46 -11.69
C PRO A 238 -4.02 3.52 -12.09
N GLN A 239 -3.70 3.44 -13.39
CA GLN A 239 -2.62 2.60 -13.92
C GLN A 239 -1.23 3.12 -13.50
N GLU A 240 -1.02 4.45 -13.59
CA GLU A 240 0.20 5.09 -13.08
C GLU A 240 0.41 4.82 -11.59
N SER A 241 -0.67 4.91 -10.79
CA SER A 241 -0.64 4.63 -9.36
C SER A 241 -0.33 3.15 -9.09
N PHE A 242 -0.93 2.25 -9.84
CA PHE A 242 -0.68 0.82 -9.77
C PHE A 242 0.80 0.49 -10.04
N PHE A 243 1.37 0.96 -11.14
CA PHE A 243 2.77 0.74 -11.47
C PHE A 243 3.73 1.39 -10.45
N GLY A 244 3.37 2.56 -9.93
CA GLY A 244 4.14 3.21 -8.87
C GLY A 244 4.21 2.36 -7.61
N HIS A 245 3.08 1.83 -7.15
CA HIS A 245 3.04 0.94 -6.00
C HIS A 245 3.78 -0.38 -6.23
N MET A 246 3.62 -0.98 -7.40
CA MET A 246 4.33 -2.19 -7.77
C MET A 246 5.86 -2.00 -7.69
N LYS A 247 6.35 -0.96 -8.33
CA LYS A 247 7.79 -0.66 -8.35
C LYS A 247 8.33 -0.36 -6.96
N ASP A 248 7.62 0.45 -6.17
CA ASP A 248 8.03 0.80 -4.81
C ASP A 248 8.03 -0.43 -3.87
N GLU A 249 7.06 -1.32 -4.01
CA GLU A 249 6.94 -2.51 -3.16
C GLU A 249 7.89 -3.64 -3.57
N LEU A 250 8.16 -3.80 -4.87
CA LEU A 250 9.17 -4.75 -5.37
C LEU A 250 10.60 -4.29 -5.08
N ALA A 251 10.84 -2.98 -5.15
CA ALA A 251 12.17 -2.42 -4.87
C ALA A 251 12.55 -2.53 -3.38
N GLY A 252 11.57 -2.47 -2.46
CA GLY A 252 11.85 -2.40 -1.03
C GLY A 252 12.80 -1.25 -0.69
N GLU A 253 13.88 -1.54 0.06
CA GLU A 253 14.94 -0.56 0.35
C GLU A 253 15.98 -0.43 -0.78
N LYS A 254 16.07 -1.42 -1.65
CA LYS A 254 16.99 -1.45 -2.80
C LYS A 254 16.26 -2.02 -4.00
N MET A 255 16.52 -1.46 -5.20
CA MET A 255 16.06 -2.07 -6.45
C MET A 255 16.44 -3.55 -6.46
N PRO A 256 15.51 -4.46 -6.80
CA PRO A 256 15.82 -5.87 -6.86
C PRO A 256 16.99 -6.08 -7.81
N GLY A 257 18.05 -6.70 -7.31
CA GLY A 257 19.20 -7.09 -8.13
C GLY A 257 18.88 -8.33 -8.95
N TRP A 258 17.79 -8.33 -9.73
CA TRP A 258 17.46 -9.46 -10.59
C TRP A 258 18.56 -9.67 -11.61
N THR A 259 19.02 -10.92 -11.71
CA THR A 259 20.09 -11.32 -12.61
C THR A 259 19.55 -11.86 -13.92
N SER A 260 18.26 -12.21 -13.99
CA SER A 260 17.61 -12.78 -15.17
C SER A 260 16.16 -12.33 -15.32
N PHE A 261 15.66 -12.40 -16.55
CA PHE A 261 14.25 -12.17 -16.85
C PHE A 261 13.33 -13.12 -16.08
N ALA A 262 13.73 -14.37 -15.92
CA ALA A 262 12.96 -15.37 -15.16
C ALA A 262 12.80 -14.97 -13.68
N GLU A 263 13.83 -14.42 -13.04
CA GLU A 263 13.75 -13.92 -11.67
C GLU A 263 12.83 -12.69 -11.56
N ALA A 264 12.97 -11.75 -12.50
CA ALA A 264 12.12 -10.58 -12.56
C ALA A 264 10.66 -10.99 -12.74
N LYS A 265 10.37 -11.87 -13.70
CA LYS A 265 9.05 -12.41 -13.97
C LYS A 265 8.46 -13.11 -12.75
N ALA A 266 9.18 -14.02 -12.13
CA ALA A 266 8.72 -14.73 -10.93
C ALA A 266 8.42 -13.77 -9.75
N SER A 267 9.16 -12.66 -9.65
CA SER A 267 8.91 -11.64 -8.62
C SER A 267 7.65 -10.82 -8.92
N VAL A 268 7.44 -10.47 -10.19
CA VAL A 268 6.22 -9.79 -10.64
C VAL A 268 5.01 -10.70 -10.49
N ASP A 269 5.11 -11.99 -10.87
CA ASP A 269 4.01 -12.95 -10.73
C ASP A 269 3.56 -13.08 -9.27
N ARG A 270 4.50 -13.22 -8.32
CA ARG A 270 4.18 -13.25 -6.89
C ARG A 270 3.55 -11.94 -6.39
N TRP A 271 4.01 -10.80 -6.92
CA TRP A 271 3.45 -9.51 -6.55
C TRP A 271 2.03 -9.33 -7.11
N MET A 272 1.75 -9.78 -8.34
CA MET A 272 0.41 -9.74 -8.94
C MET A 272 -0.59 -10.59 -8.16
N GLU A 273 -0.17 -11.79 -7.74
CA GLU A 273 -0.96 -12.63 -6.84
C GLU A 273 -1.28 -11.90 -5.53
N TYR A 274 -0.25 -11.38 -4.86
CA TYR A 274 -0.42 -10.59 -3.64
C TYR A 274 -1.31 -9.36 -3.86
N TYR A 275 -1.12 -8.65 -4.97
CA TYR A 275 -1.89 -7.45 -5.28
C TYR A 275 -3.39 -7.75 -5.38
N ASN A 276 -3.77 -8.76 -6.14
CA ASN A 276 -5.16 -9.11 -6.36
C ASN A 276 -5.83 -9.75 -5.14
N HIS A 277 -5.11 -10.60 -4.40
CA HIS A 277 -5.71 -11.42 -3.34
C HIS A 277 -5.51 -10.88 -1.92
N ASP A 278 -4.39 -10.23 -1.63
CA ASP A 278 -3.99 -9.91 -0.26
C ASP A 278 -3.73 -8.42 0.00
N ARG A 279 -3.52 -7.62 -1.07
CA ARG A 279 -3.19 -6.21 -0.95
C ARG A 279 -4.44 -5.37 -0.76
N CYS A 280 -4.81 -5.18 0.50
CA CYS A 280 -5.95 -4.35 0.84
C CYS A 280 -5.74 -2.89 0.46
N GLN A 281 -6.79 -2.26 -0.05
CA GLN A 281 -6.80 -0.85 -0.45
C GLN A 281 -7.84 -0.08 0.36
N TRP A 282 -7.47 1.13 0.79
CA TRP A 282 -8.32 1.91 1.67
C TRP A 282 -9.66 2.28 1.04
N ASP A 283 -9.63 2.61 -0.24
CA ASP A 283 -10.78 3.08 -1.01
C ASP A 283 -11.66 1.93 -1.56
N LEU A 284 -11.17 0.68 -1.50
CA LEU A 284 -11.91 -0.53 -1.82
C LEU A 284 -12.55 -1.18 -0.58
N ALA A 285 -13.23 -0.39 0.25
CA ALA A 285 -13.82 -0.86 1.52
C ALA A 285 -12.82 -1.60 2.44
N LYS A 286 -11.52 -1.32 2.31
CA LYS A 286 -10.38 -1.97 2.99
C LYS A 286 -10.16 -3.44 2.59
N LEU A 287 -10.66 -3.83 1.44
CA LEU A 287 -10.53 -5.15 0.83
C LEU A 287 -9.41 -5.17 -0.22
N SER A 288 -8.96 -6.36 -0.58
CA SER A 288 -8.17 -6.58 -1.79
C SER A 288 -9.03 -6.41 -3.04
N PRO A 289 -8.45 -6.22 -4.23
CA PRO A 289 -9.21 -6.08 -5.47
C PRO A 289 -10.19 -7.24 -5.72
N ASN A 290 -9.78 -8.50 -5.48
CA ASN A 290 -10.63 -9.67 -5.68
C ASN A 290 -11.77 -9.73 -4.65
N GLU A 291 -11.49 -9.44 -3.39
CA GLU A 291 -12.50 -9.37 -2.34
C GLU A 291 -13.49 -8.24 -2.59
N TYR A 292 -12.99 -7.09 -3.04
CA TYR A 292 -13.86 -5.96 -3.38
C TYR A 292 -14.79 -6.27 -4.56
N TYR A 293 -14.25 -6.91 -5.62
CA TYR A 293 -15.09 -7.39 -6.73
C TYR A 293 -16.21 -8.30 -6.23
N ARG A 294 -15.87 -9.30 -5.39
CA ARG A 294 -16.86 -10.20 -4.81
C ARG A 294 -17.90 -9.42 -3.98
N TYR A 295 -17.43 -8.53 -3.11
CA TYR A 295 -18.32 -7.72 -2.27
C TYR A 295 -19.31 -6.89 -3.07
N ILE A 296 -18.88 -6.17 -4.13
CA ILE A 296 -19.80 -5.34 -4.92
C ILE A 296 -20.71 -6.14 -5.84
N THR A 297 -20.37 -7.38 -6.17
CA THR A 297 -21.21 -8.25 -7.01
C THR A 297 -22.19 -9.10 -6.22
N THR A 298 -21.85 -9.50 -5.00
CA THR A 298 -22.71 -10.34 -4.14
C THR A 298 -23.41 -9.56 -3.04
N GLY A 299 -22.89 -8.38 -2.66
CA GLY A 299 -23.32 -7.63 -1.48
C GLY A 299 -22.76 -8.17 -0.16
N GLU A 300 -22.00 -9.27 -0.18
CA GLU A 300 -21.49 -9.96 1.01
C GLU A 300 -20.06 -9.52 1.33
N TYR A 301 -19.85 -8.95 2.52
CA TYR A 301 -18.51 -8.67 3.02
C TYR A 301 -17.85 -9.98 3.49
N PRO A 302 -16.53 -10.18 3.25
CA PRO A 302 -15.89 -11.46 3.56
C PRO A 302 -16.04 -11.91 5.01
N ASP A 303 -16.34 -13.19 5.21
CA ASP A 303 -16.49 -13.80 6.53
C ASP A 303 -15.21 -13.75 7.36
N GLY A 304 -15.37 -13.58 8.67
CA GLY A 304 -14.24 -13.53 9.61
C GLY A 304 -13.51 -12.19 9.65
N MET A 305 -13.81 -11.27 8.74
CA MET A 305 -13.28 -9.91 8.74
C MET A 305 -14.16 -8.95 9.55
N LEU A 306 -13.54 -7.91 10.09
CA LEU A 306 -14.25 -6.82 10.74
C LEU A 306 -14.57 -5.72 9.72
N PRO A 307 -15.84 -5.57 9.28
CA PRO A 307 -16.21 -4.50 8.37
C PRO A 307 -15.85 -3.13 8.93
N PRO A 308 -15.41 -2.18 8.08
CA PRO A 308 -14.94 -0.87 8.55
C PRO A 308 -16.03 0.01 9.19
N TRP A 309 -17.28 -0.29 8.94
CA TRP A 309 -18.44 0.45 9.48
C TRP A 309 -19.01 -0.14 10.78
N VAL A 310 -18.64 -1.35 11.18
CA VAL A 310 -19.00 -1.93 12.47
C VAL A 310 -18.18 -1.27 13.57
N LYS A 311 -18.85 -0.60 14.52
CA LYS A 311 -18.22 0.09 15.66
C LYS A 311 -17.84 -0.89 16.77
#